data_db0973d7010667c77c3f538efe0870f0
#
_entry.id   db0973d7010667c77c3f538efe0870f0
#
_cell.length_a   1.000
_cell.length_b   1.000
_cell.length_c   1.000
_cell.angle_alpha   90.00
_cell.angle_beta   90.00
_cell.angle_gamma   90.00
#
_symmetry.space_group_name_H-M   'P 1'
#
loop_
_entity.id
_entity.type
_entity.pdbx_description
1 polymer ?
#
loop_
_entity_poly.entity_id
_entity_poly.type
_entity_poly.pdbx_seq_one_letter_code
_entity_poly.pdbx_strand_id
1 'polypeptide(L)'
;ETGINLDIVRFTEYPQVNPAQTEGQIEISKFQTINYQAQYNATSGEDLRIIGSGEINVLGLFWKDHDSLDGIEGQEVAIPNDPSNQGRAINVLVQADLLKLKEGAPKLTPTPADIDEAASKVKVVAVDASQTPNAYHEGRPAIINNNWLQRASIDPASSVAADDPNSELAEPYINVFTVKADEVDNPTYEKLVEIWQSPEVTEALNEDSNGTAVQVQRSKEDLNEILDRLVEEYK
;
A
#
# COMPACT_ATOMS: atom_id res chain seq x y z
N GLU A 1 15.54 -12.97 -23.65
CA GLU A 1 14.73 -12.00 -24.45
C GLU A 1 13.36 -12.63 -24.71
N THR A 2 12.29 -12.02 -24.19
CA THR A 2 10.92 -12.60 -24.19
C THR A 2 10.08 -12.16 -25.40
N GLY A 3 10.54 -11.16 -26.17
CA GLY A 3 9.78 -10.55 -27.26
C GLY A 3 8.62 -9.65 -26.78
N ILE A 4 8.45 -9.45 -25.48
CA ILE A 4 7.44 -8.54 -24.91
C ILE A 4 7.98 -7.12 -24.95
N ASN A 5 7.18 -6.20 -25.51
CA ASN A 5 7.45 -4.77 -25.44
C ASN A 5 6.55 -4.16 -24.38
N LEU A 6 7.16 -3.56 -23.35
CA LEU A 6 6.46 -2.95 -22.22
C LEU A 6 6.47 -1.43 -22.36
N ASP A 7 5.28 -0.82 -22.49
CA ASP A 7 5.10 0.62 -22.43
C ASP A 7 4.64 1.02 -21.00
N ILE A 8 5.44 1.81 -20.31
CA ILE A 8 5.19 2.17 -18.90
C ILE A 8 4.43 3.48 -18.82
N VAL A 9 3.16 3.40 -18.42
CA VAL A 9 2.30 4.55 -18.16
C VAL A 9 2.43 4.97 -16.69
N ARG A 10 2.74 6.24 -16.44
CA ARG A 10 2.90 6.79 -15.09
C ARG A 10 1.70 7.65 -14.71
N PHE A 11 1.20 7.42 -13.53
CA PHE A 11 0.12 8.19 -12.91
C PHE A 11 0.64 9.08 -11.78
N THR A 12 -0.07 10.15 -11.47
CA THR A 12 0.27 11.10 -10.40
C THR A 12 -0.44 10.78 -9.08
N GLU A 13 -1.54 10.04 -9.14
CA GLU A 13 -2.37 9.69 -7.99
C GLU A 13 -2.93 8.27 -8.14
N TYR A 14 -3.10 7.54 -7.03
CA TYR A 14 -3.63 6.19 -7.02
C TYR A 14 -5.04 6.05 -7.63
N PRO A 15 -6.01 6.95 -7.34
CA PRO A 15 -7.38 6.80 -7.86
C PRO A 15 -7.51 6.84 -9.38
N GLN A 16 -6.47 7.25 -10.11
CA GLN A 16 -6.49 7.34 -11.56
C GLN A 16 -6.27 5.97 -12.24
N VAL A 17 -5.61 5.02 -11.56
CA VAL A 17 -5.07 3.81 -12.22
C VAL A 17 -6.14 2.77 -12.52
N ASN A 18 -6.95 2.38 -11.53
CA ASN A 18 -7.99 1.36 -11.74
C ASN A 18 -9.06 1.78 -12.77
N PRO A 19 -9.59 3.02 -12.77
CA PRO A 19 -10.46 3.49 -13.85
C PRO A 19 -9.79 3.41 -15.23
N ALA A 20 -8.52 3.83 -15.36
CA ALA A 20 -7.79 3.74 -16.63
C ALA A 20 -7.67 2.29 -17.11
N GLN A 21 -7.53 1.33 -16.19
CA GLN A 21 -7.48 -0.09 -16.54
C GLN A 21 -8.85 -0.63 -16.95
N THR A 22 -9.93 -0.32 -16.23
CA THR A 22 -11.29 -0.76 -16.60
C THR A 22 -11.76 -0.15 -17.92
N GLU A 23 -11.36 1.09 -18.22
CA GLU A 23 -11.59 1.77 -19.50
C GLU A 23 -10.70 1.27 -20.65
N GLY A 24 -9.71 0.41 -20.37
CA GLY A 24 -8.81 -0.16 -21.37
C GLY A 24 -7.71 0.79 -21.85
N GLN A 25 -7.36 1.79 -21.06
CA GLN A 25 -6.23 2.69 -21.34
C GLN A 25 -4.88 2.05 -20.97
N ILE A 26 -4.90 1.09 -20.04
CA ILE A 26 -3.79 0.21 -19.70
C ILE A 26 -4.30 -1.23 -19.59
N GLU A 27 -3.47 -2.20 -19.94
CA GLU A 27 -3.83 -3.62 -19.95
C GLU A 27 -3.58 -4.28 -18.59
N ILE A 28 -2.45 -3.97 -17.97
CA ILE A 28 -1.99 -4.56 -16.71
C ILE A 28 -1.50 -3.46 -15.78
N SER A 29 -1.76 -3.60 -14.50
CA SER A 29 -1.22 -2.68 -13.50
C SER A 29 -0.46 -3.43 -12.39
N LYS A 30 0.55 -2.75 -11.82
CA LYS A 30 1.26 -3.17 -10.62
C LYS A 30 1.59 -1.94 -9.80
N PHE A 31 0.70 -1.58 -8.88
CA PHE A 31 0.85 -0.40 -8.00
C PHE A 31 0.12 -0.54 -6.68
N GLN A 32 -0.84 -1.47 -6.60
CA GLN A 32 -1.81 -1.57 -5.51
C GLN A 32 -1.68 -2.87 -4.72
N THR A 33 -2.18 -2.82 -3.49
CA THR A 33 -2.34 -3.99 -2.63
C THR A 33 -3.66 -4.70 -2.91
N ILE A 34 -3.79 -5.96 -2.44
CA ILE A 34 -5.07 -6.70 -2.53
C ILE A 34 -6.19 -5.90 -1.87
N ASN A 35 -5.93 -5.28 -0.70
CA ASN A 35 -6.92 -4.49 0.02
C ASN A 35 -7.40 -3.26 -0.77
N TYR A 36 -6.48 -2.55 -1.44
CA TYR A 36 -6.83 -1.40 -2.29
C TYR A 36 -7.69 -1.83 -3.49
N GLN A 37 -7.35 -2.95 -4.13
CA GLN A 37 -8.14 -3.52 -5.23
C GLN A 37 -9.52 -3.97 -4.76
N ALA A 38 -9.60 -4.63 -3.59
CA ALA A 38 -10.87 -5.07 -3.01
C ALA A 38 -11.82 -3.90 -2.76
N GLN A 39 -11.31 -2.83 -2.19
CA GLN A 39 -12.08 -1.60 -1.97
C GLN A 39 -12.59 -1.00 -3.29
N TYR A 40 -11.74 -0.96 -4.32
CA TYR A 40 -12.14 -0.49 -5.65
C TYR A 40 -13.24 -1.37 -6.25
N ASN A 41 -13.05 -2.69 -6.31
CA ASN A 41 -14.05 -3.62 -6.86
C ASN A 41 -15.39 -3.51 -6.12
N ALA A 42 -15.38 -3.45 -4.78
CA ALA A 42 -16.59 -3.34 -3.97
C ALA A 42 -17.36 -2.04 -4.23
N THR A 43 -16.67 -0.92 -4.42
CA THR A 43 -17.30 0.40 -4.53
C THR A 43 -17.66 0.79 -5.96
N SER A 44 -16.91 0.32 -6.96
CA SER A 44 -17.18 0.60 -8.38
C SER A 44 -18.13 -0.41 -9.03
N GLY A 45 -18.19 -1.63 -8.48
CA GLY A 45 -18.89 -2.76 -9.11
C GLY A 45 -18.10 -3.40 -10.25
N GLU A 46 -16.84 -3.01 -10.44
CA GLU A 46 -15.93 -3.61 -11.42
C GLU A 46 -15.32 -4.92 -10.90
N ASP A 47 -14.80 -5.76 -11.80
CA ASP A 47 -14.18 -7.06 -11.48
C ASP A 47 -12.75 -7.11 -12.03
N LEU A 48 -11.85 -6.37 -11.39
CA LEU A 48 -10.42 -6.53 -11.63
C LEU A 48 -9.93 -7.78 -10.90
N ARG A 49 -9.07 -8.58 -11.56
CA ARG A 49 -8.56 -9.85 -11.03
C ARG A 49 -7.06 -9.85 -10.90
N ILE A 50 -6.55 -10.66 -9.98
CA ILE A 50 -5.12 -10.77 -9.70
C ILE A 50 -4.53 -11.93 -10.51
N ILE A 51 -3.38 -11.71 -11.13
CA ILE A 51 -2.65 -12.74 -11.87
C ILE A 51 -1.32 -13.12 -11.23
N GLY A 52 -0.85 -12.37 -10.25
CA GLY A 52 0.36 -12.71 -9.51
C GLY A 52 0.66 -11.75 -8.39
N SER A 53 1.50 -12.22 -7.46
CA SER A 53 2.01 -11.42 -6.35
C SER A 53 3.33 -10.72 -6.72
N GLY A 54 3.51 -9.55 -6.16
CA GLY A 54 4.77 -8.83 -6.13
C GLY A 54 5.41 -8.93 -4.74
N GLU A 55 5.40 -7.83 -4.02
CA GLU A 55 6.02 -7.69 -2.70
C GLU A 55 5.04 -7.09 -1.68
N ILE A 56 5.39 -7.20 -0.40
CA ILE A 56 4.86 -6.33 0.66
C ILE A 56 5.88 -5.23 0.91
N ASN A 57 5.49 -3.98 0.69
CA ASN A 57 6.25 -2.83 1.11
C ASN A 57 5.85 -2.47 2.54
N VAL A 58 6.84 -2.26 3.40
CA VAL A 58 6.62 -1.72 4.74
C VAL A 58 5.95 -0.35 4.64
N LEU A 59 4.93 -0.11 5.45
CA LEU A 59 4.34 1.22 5.60
C LEU A 59 4.94 1.88 6.83
N GLY A 60 5.71 2.95 6.62
CA GLY A 60 6.48 3.61 7.66
C GLY A 60 5.94 4.97 8.06
N LEU A 61 6.19 5.31 9.32
CA LEU A 61 6.12 6.66 9.85
C LEU A 61 7.50 7.33 9.69
N PHE A 62 7.54 8.42 8.95
CA PHE A 62 8.75 9.20 8.69
C PHE A 62 8.65 10.55 9.39
N TRP A 63 9.72 10.95 10.02
CA TRP A 63 9.81 12.24 10.70
C TRP A 63 11.16 12.86 10.44
N LYS A 64 11.19 13.95 9.68
CA LYS A 64 12.41 14.58 9.21
C LYS A 64 13.32 15.00 10.39
N ASP A 65 14.60 14.69 10.28
CA ASP A 65 15.64 14.99 11.28
C ASP A 65 15.43 14.30 12.65
N HIS A 66 14.65 13.19 12.68
CA HIS A 66 14.43 12.34 13.86
C HIS A 66 14.75 10.88 13.52
N ASP A 67 15.28 10.15 14.48
CA ASP A 67 15.63 8.72 14.42
C ASP A 67 14.83 7.87 15.43
N SER A 68 13.93 8.49 16.17
CA SER A 68 13.06 7.87 17.17
C SER A 68 11.73 8.59 17.28
N LEU A 69 10.85 8.07 18.15
CA LEU A 69 9.56 8.68 18.46
C LEU A 69 9.64 9.71 19.61
N ASP A 70 10.84 10.02 20.11
CA ASP A 70 11.02 10.93 21.23
C ASP A 70 10.54 12.34 20.87
N GLY A 71 9.61 12.87 21.66
CA GLY A 71 9.04 14.21 21.45
C GLY A 71 7.88 14.28 20.45
N ILE A 72 7.37 13.14 19.96
CA ILE A 72 6.26 13.10 18.99
C ILE A 72 4.89 13.44 19.61
N GLU A 73 4.78 13.40 20.95
CA GLU A 73 3.51 13.70 21.62
C GLU A 73 2.98 15.10 21.26
N GLY A 74 1.69 15.15 20.92
CA GLY A 74 1.01 16.37 20.51
C GLY A 74 1.19 16.76 19.06
N GLN A 75 2.02 16.06 18.30
CA GLN A 75 2.20 16.31 16.86
C GLN A 75 0.96 15.89 16.05
N GLU A 76 0.81 16.54 14.88
CA GLU A 76 -0.14 16.12 13.85
C GLU A 76 0.58 15.25 12.82
N VAL A 77 0.17 13.98 12.73
CA VAL A 77 0.71 13.01 11.78
C VAL A 77 -0.12 13.05 10.50
N ALA A 78 0.49 13.34 9.36
CA ALA A 78 -0.15 13.22 8.07
C ALA A 78 -0.31 11.76 7.68
N ILE A 79 -1.51 11.34 7.26
CA ILE A 79 -1.81 9.97 6.82
C ILE A 79 -2.54 9.99 5.48
N PRO A 80 -2.47 8.92 4.66
CA PRO A 80 -3.28 8.79 3.46
C PRO A 80 -4.78 8.88 3.75
N ASN A 81 -5.57 9.41 2.80
CA ASN A 81 -7.01 9.58 2.96
C ASN A 81 -7.84 8.51 2.25
N ASP A 82 -7.23 7.66 1.40
CA ASP A 82 -7.94 6.53 0.83
C ASP A 82 -8.22 5.46 1.91
N PRO A 83 -9.40 4.81 1.91
CA PRO A 83 -9.82 3.96 3.03
C PRO A 83 -8.84 2.82 3.34
N SER A 84 -8.21 2.24 2.31
CA SER A 84 -7.27 1.14 2.46
C SER A 84 -5.99 1.58 3.20
N ASN A 85 -5.31 2.62 2.70
CA ASN A 85 -4.07 3.09 3.31
C ASN A 85 -4.33 3.89 4.59
N GLN A 86 -5.48 4.56 4.72
CA GLN A 86 -5.87 5.29 5.94
C GLN A 86 -5.99 4.33 7.12
N GLY A 87 -6.73 3.22 6.95
CA GLY A 87 -6.88 2.21 8.00
C GLY A 87 -5.55 1.57 8.37
N ARG A 88 -4.71 1.23 7.37
CA ARG A 88 -3.36 0.70 7.60
C ARG A 88 -2.48 1.70 8.35
N ALA A 89 -2.51 2.99 7.97
CA ALA A 89 -1.73 4.04 8.63
C ALA A 89 -2.12 4.22 10.11
N ILE A 90 -3.43 4.22 10.40
CA ILE A 90 -3.93 4.26 11.78
C ILE A 90 -3.42 3.04 12.56
N ASN A 91 -3.45 1.84 11.97
CA ASN A 91 -2.95 0.62 12.61
C ASN A 91 -1.44 0.66 12.88
N VAL A 92 -0.63 1.24 11.99
CA VAL A 92 0.80 1.51 12.25
C VAL A 92 0.98 2.38 13.49
N LEU A 93 0.21 3.46 13.61
CA LEU A 93 0.28 4.35 14.76
C LEU A 93 -0.25 3.71 16.06
N VAL A 94 -1.22 2.81 15.96
CA VAL A 94 -1.70 2.00 17.10
C VAL A 94 -0.62 1.02 17.57
N GLN A 95 0.05 0.33 16.63
CA GLN A 95 1.15 -0.59 16.94
C GLN A 95 2.34 0.15 17.59
N ALA A 96 2.60 1.38 17.19
CA ALA A 96 3.63 2.24 17.78
C ALA A 96 3.22 2.88 19.12
N ASP A 97 2.06 2.51 19.70
CA ASP A 97 1.48 3.08 20.93
C ASP A 97 1.28 4.61 20.86
N LEU A 98 1.05 5.15 19.66
CA LEU A 98 0.77 6.57 19.43
C LEU A 98 -0.73 6.88 19.38
N LEU A 99 -1.55 5.93 18.96
CA LEU A 99 -3.01 6.02 18.91
C LEU A 99 -3.67 4.92 19.73
N LYS A 100 -4.87 5.23 20.22
CA LYS A 100 -5.82 4.26 20.78
C LYS A 100 -7.11 4.32 20.01
N LEU A 101 -7.71 3.17 19.74
CA LEU A 101 -9.01 3.08 19.09
C LEU A 101 -10.12 2.94 20.12
N LYS A 102 -11.29 3.46 19.79
CA LYS A 102 -12.53 3.24 20.54
C LYS A 102 -12.91 1.76 20.51
N GLU A 103 -13.68 1.33 21.50
CA GLU A 103 -14.23 -0.02 21.52
C GLU A 103 -15.15 -0.25 20.30
N GLY A 104 -14.98 -1.40 19.64
CA GLY A 104 -15.75 -1.76 18.45
C GLY A 104 -15.25 -1.17 17.13
N ALA A 105 -14.13 -0.45 17.12
CA ALA A 105 -13.52 0.05 15.88
C ALA A 105 -13.20 -1.08 14.90
N PRO A 106 -13.39 -0.88 13.57
CA PRO A 106 -13.01 -1.86 12.56
C PRO A 106 -11.50 -2.17 12.62
N LYS A 107 -11.12 -3.43 12.49
CA LYS A 107 -9.69 -3.82 12.57
C LYS A 107 -8.91 -3.47 11.31
N LEU A 108 -9.52 -3.69 10.14
CA LEU A 108 -8.83 -3.50 8.86
C LEU A 108 -8.92 -2.06 8.36
N THR A 109 -10.07 -1.41 8.58
CA THR A 109 -10.40 -0.10 8.03
C THR A 109 -10.80 0.93 9.09
N PRO A 110 -10.04 1.08 10.21
CA PRO A 110 -10.34 2.16 11.14
C PRO A 110 -10.21 3.52 10.47
N THR A 111 -11.07 4.44 10.86
CA THR A 111 -11.09 5.83 10.37
C THR A 111 -10.66 6.79 11.48
N PRO A 112 -10.36 8.06 11.18
CA PRO A 112 -10.10 9.05 12.22
C PRO A 112 -11.23 9.19 13.25
N ALA A 113 -12.50 8.91 12.86
CA ALA A 113 -13.64 8.92 13.78
C ALA A 113 -13.58 7.80 14.84
N ASP A 114 -12.84 6.73 14.58
CA ASP A 114 -12.69 5.59 15.49
C ASP A 114 -11.56 5.80 16.51
N ILE A 115 -10.81 6.90 16.42
CA ILE A 115 -9.71 7.21 17.33
C ILE A 115 -10.25 7.75 18.66
N ASP A 116 -9.76 7.22 19.78
CA ASP A 116 -9.92 7.83 21.09
C ASP A 116 -8.85 8.91 21.28
N GLU A 117 -9.20 10.14 20.91
CA GLU A 117 -8.27 11.29 20.95
C GLU A 117 -7.75 11.57 22.38
N ALA A 118 -8.55 11.31 23.41
CA ALA A 118 -8.16 11.58 24.80
C ALA A 118 -7.11 10.59 25.31
N ALA A 119 -7.10 9.37 24.76
CA ALA A 119 -6.16 8.31 25.12
C ALA A 119 -4.96 8.23 24.16
N SER A 120 -4.96 9.04 23.08
CA SER A 120 -3.93 9.04 22.03
C SER A 120 -2.86 10.10 22.30
N LYS A 121 -1.64 9.82 21.86
CA LYS A 121 -0.48 10.71 22.01
C LYS A 121 -0.32 11.72 20.87
N VAL A 122 -0.85 11.40 19.69
CA VAL A 122 -0.77 12.23 18.48
C VAL A 122 -2.15 12.43 17.90
N LYS A 123 -2.28 13.41 16.98
CA LYS A 123 -3.45 13.61 16.13
C LYS A 123 -3.16 13.13 14.72
N VAL A 124 -4.18 12.88 13.91
CA VAL A 124 -4.01 12.54 12.49
C VAL A 124 -4.68 13.57 11.59
N VAL A 125 -4.06 13.83 10.44
CA VAL A 125 -4.60 14.66 9.36
C VAL A 125 -4.54 13.84 8.08
N ALA A 126 -5.73 13.51 7.56
CA ALA A 126 -5.84 12.73 6.32
C ALA A 126 -5.65 13.65 5.09
N VAL A 127 -4.71 13.29 4.23
CA VAL A 127 -4.41 13.97 2.98
C VAL A 127 -4.25 12.95 1.85
N ASP A 128 -4.27 13.38 0.59
CA ASP A 128 -3.93 12.48 -0.51
C ASP A 128 -2.55 11.84 -0.27
N ALA A 129 -2.41 10.53 -0.61
CA ALA A 129 -1.18 9.79 -0.37
C ALA A 129 0.03 10.46 -1.03
N SER A 130 -0.15 11.11 -2.20
CA SER A 130 0.90 11.86 -2.91
C SER A 130 1.35 13.12 -2.17
N GLN A 131 0.56 13.61 -1.21
CA GLN A 131 0.83 14.83 -0.44
C GLN A 131 1.49 14.54 0.92
N THR A 132 1.52 13.29 1.37
CA THR A 132 2.14 12.94 2.66
C THR A 132 3.63 13.31 2.73
N PRO A 133 4.45 13.22 1.64
CA PRO A 133 5.84 13.70 1.67
C PRO A 133 6.00 15.20 1.93
N ASN A 134 5.00 16.02 1.56
CA ASN A 134 5.05 17.45 1.81
C ASN A 134 5.05 17.74 3.33
N ALA A 135 4.22 17.01 4.09
CA ALA A 135 4.19 17.12 5.54
C ALA A 135 5.55 16.77 6.15
N TYR A 136 6.21 15.69 5.67
CA TYR A 136 7.57 15.33 6.07
C TYR A 136 8.57 16.44 5.77
N HIS A 137 8.55 17.02 4.58
CA HIS A 137 9.46 18.11 4.21
C HIS A 137 9.23 19.39 5.03
N GLU A 138 8.02 19.62 5.49
CA GLU A 138 7.65 20.69 6.43
C GLU A 138 8.07 20.40 7.88
N GLY A 139 8.66 19.23 8.17
CA GLY A 139 9.10 18.81 9.50
C GLY A 139 8.01 18.16 10.35
N ARG A 140 6.83 17.87 9.77
CA ARG A 140 5.76 17.12 10.44
C ARG A 140 5.95 15.60 10.23
N PRO A 141 5.61 14.76 11.22
CA PRO A 141 5.61 13.32 11.02
C PRO A 141 4.52 12.91 9.99
N ALA A 142 4.83 11.93 9.17
CA ALA A 142 3.92 11.47 8.13
C ALA A 142 4.04 9.94 7.89
N ILE A 143 2.91 9.27 7.70
CA ILE A 143 2.88 7.92 7.13
C ILE A 143 2.96 8.05 5.62
N ILE A 144 3.99 7.45 5.00
CA ILE A 144 4.27 7.62 3.57
C ILE A 144 4.34 6.25 2.89
N ASN A 145 3.53 6.05 1.85
CA ASN A 145 3.59 4.85 1.02
C ASN A 145 4.89 4.81 0.19
N ASN A 146 5.45 3.62 0.02
CA ASN A 146 6.74 3.40 -0.64
C ASN A 146 6.86 4.08 -2.01
N ASN A 147 5.79 4.08 -2.82
CA ASN A 147 5.78 4.70 -4.15
C ASN A 147 6.12 6.21 -4.15
N TRP A 148 5.97 6.88 -3.02
CA TRP A 148 6.23 8.32 -2.88
C TRP A 148 7.60 8.62 -2.28
N LEU A 149 8.24 7.66 -1.60
CA LEU A 149 9.53 7.87 -0.92
C LEU A 149 10.63 8.24 -1.91
N GLN A 150 10.82 7.44 -2.96
CA GLN A 150 11.84 7.69 -3.99
C GLN A 150 11.61 9.04 -4.69
N ARG A 151 10.36 9.35 -5.06
CA ARG A 151 10.01 10.62 -5.71
C ARG A 151 10.30 11.84 -4.83
N ALA A 152 10.20 11.66 -3.51
CA ALA A 152 10.45 12.70 -2.52
C ALA A 152 11.89 12.69 -1.99
N SER A 153 12.75 11.79 -2.47
CA SER A 153 14.13 11.60 -1.99
C SER A 153 14.19 11.30 -0.48
N ILE A 154 13.26 10.45 0.00
CA ILE A 154 13.19 9.97 1.39
C ILE A 154 13.72 8.53 1.40
N ASP A 155 14.70 8.26 2.28
CA ASP A 155 15.25 6.92 2.46
C ASP A 155 14.18 6.00 3.10
N PRO A 156 13.78 4.88 2.45
CA PRO A 156 12.84 3.93 3.03
C PRO A 156 13.25 3.38 4.40
N ALA A 157 14.55 3.27 4.66
CA ALA A 157 15.08 2.78 5.93
C ALA A 157 15.06 3.83 7.06
N SER A 158 14.72 5.11 6.78
CA SER A 158 14.69 6.18 7.77
C SER A 158 13.36 6.28 8.55
N SER A 159 12.47 5.29 8.44
CA SER A 159 11.23 5.27 9.21
C SER A 159 11.51 5.17 10.72
N VAL A 160 10.82 5.96 11.53
CA VAL A 160 10.91 5.94 13.01
C VAL A 160 9.95 4.92 13.63
N ALA A 161 8.97 4.42 12.87
CA ALA A 161 8.11 3.28 13.19
C ALA A 161 7.53 2.73 11.88
N ALA A 162 7.15 1.45 11.86
CA ALA A 162 6.59 0.80 10.68
C ALA A 162 5.78 -0.43 11.05
N ASP A 163 4.94 -0.93 10.12
CA ASP A 163 4.32 -2.23 10.26
C ASP A 163 5.31 -3.38 9.99
N ASP A 164 4.95 -4.59 10.45
CA ASP A 164 5.74 -5.79 10.20
C ASP A 164 5.21 -6.52 8.96
N PRO A 165 5.97 -6.56 7.85
CA PRO A 165 5.56 -7.23 6.62
C PRO A 165 5.47 -8.77 6.76
N ASN A 166 5.99 -9.33 7.85
CA ASN A 166 5.94 -10.77 8.13
C ASN A 166 4.79 -11.15 9.08
N SER A 167 4.01 -10.18 9.54
CA SER A 167 2.86 -10.44 10.41
C SER A 167 1.69 -11.07 9.64
N GLU A 168 0.83 -11.81 10.35
CA GLU A 168 -0.42 -12.34 9.76
C GLU A 168 -1.35 -11.21 9.24
N LEU A 169 -1.20 -10.00 9.76
CA LEU A 169 -1.95 -8.82 9.34
C LEU A 169 -1.44 -8.21 8.03
N ALA A 170 -0.30 -8.67 7.51
CA ALA A 170 0.31 -8.12 6.30
C ALA A 170 -0.30 -8.68 5.00
N GLU A 171 -1.01 -9.81 5.05
CA GLU A 171 -1.61 -10.48 3.88
C GLU A 171 -2.43 -9.54 2.98
N PRO A 172 -3.34 -8.68 3.50
CA PRO A 172 -4.11 -7.74 2.68
C PRO A 172 -3.24 -6.73 1.91
N TYR A 173 -2.00 -6.55 2.35
CA TYR A 173 -1.08 -5.53 1.82
C TYR A 173 -0.03 -6.08 0.85
N ILE A 174 -0.20 -7.32 0.37
CA ILE A 174 0.57 -7.84 -0.76
C ILE A 174 0.27 -6.99 -1.99
N ASN A 175 1.31 -6.41 -2.61
CA ASN A 175 1.19 -5.76 -3.91
C ASN A 175 0.97 -6.81 -4.99
N VAL A 176 0.15 -6.51 -5.98
CA VAL A 176 -0.31 -7.48 -6.97
C VAL A 176 -0.27 -6.95 -8.38
N PHE A 177 -0.16 -7.89 -9.32
CA PHE A 177 -0.41 -7.66 -10.74
C PHE A 177 -1.90 -7.86 -11.02
N THR A 178 -2.52 -6.85 -11.62
CA THR A 178 -3.97 -6.77 -11.82
C THR A 178 -4.29 -6.64 -13.30
N VAL A 179 -5.31 -7.36 -13.73
CA VAL A 179 -5.88 -7.33 -15.10
C VAL A 179 -7.40 -7.29 -15.03
N LYS A 180 -8.07 -7.08 -16.16
CA LYS A 180 -9.52 -7.32 -16.27
C LYS A 180 -9.82 -8.81 -16.17
N ALA A 181 -11.04 -9.18 -15.74
CA ALA A 181 -11.43 -10.57 -15.49
C ALA A 181 -11.30 -11.47 -16.74
N ASP A 182 -11.55 -10.94 -17.93
CA ASP A 182 -11.42 -11.66 -19.18
C ASP A 182 -9.98 -11.87 -19.67
N GLU A 183 -9.00 -11.23 -19.01
CA GLU A 183 -7.57 -11.29 -19.34
C GLU A 183 -6.75 -12.14 -18.33
N VAL A 184 -7.39 -12.78 -17.38
CA VAL A 184 -6.74 -13.47 -16.26
C VAL A 184 -5.83 -14.64 -16.68
N ASP A 185 -6.10 -15.25 -17.82
CA ASP A 185 -5.32 -16.37 -18.38
C ASP A 185 -4.47 -15.94 -19.60
N ASN A 186 -4.20 -14.65 -19.77
CA ASN A 186 -3.35 -14.16 -20.84
C ASN A 186 -1.87 -14.55 -20.60
N PRO A 187 -1.28 -15.40 -21.45
CA PRO A 187 0.07 -15.93 -21.21
C PRO A 187 1.17 -14.86 -21.29
N THR A 188 0.90 -13.73 -21.96
CA THR A 188 1.85 -12.60 -22.01
C THR A 188 1.97 -11.95 -20.63
N TYR A 189 0.84 -11.79 -19.93
CA TYR A 189 0.83 -11.18 -18.60
C TYR A 189 1.37 -12.13 -17.53
N GLU A 190 1.07 -13.42 -17.62
CA GLU A 190 1.69 -14.45 -16.77
C GLU A 190 3.22 -14.41 -16.90
N LYS A 191 3.73 -14.23 -18.14
CA LYS A 191 5.17 -14.12 -18.37
C LYS A 191 5.80 -12.88 -17.71
N LEU A 192 5.06 -11.76 -17.60
CA LEU A 192 5.52 -10.57 -16.87
C LEU A 192 5.65 -10.85 -15.37
N VAL A 193 4.69 -11.59 -14.79
CA VAL A 193 4.76 -12.01 -13.38
C VAL A 193 5.98 -12.91 -13.13
N GLU A 194 6.25 -13.89 -14.01
CA GLU A 194 7.44 -14.75 -13.92
C GLU A 194 8.74 -13.94 -13.95
N ILE A 195 8.82 -12.93 -14.85
CA ILE A 195 10.00 -12.05 -14.94
C ILE A 195 10.15 -11.26 -13.65
N TRP A 196 9.06 -10.72 -13.10
CA TRP A 196 9.09 -9.97 -11.83
C TRP A 196 9.60 -10.82 -10.66
N GLN A 197 9.30 -12.11 -10.66
CA GLN A 197 9.73 -13.06 -9.63
C GLN A 197 11.12 -13.65 -9.89
N SER A 198 11.83 -13.17 -10.92
CA SER A 198 13.20 -13.62 -11.19
C SER A 198 14.20 -13.14 -10.13
N PRO A 199 15.32 -13.87 -9.93
CA PRO A 199 16.36 -13.44 -8.99
C PRO A 199 16.91 -12.05 -9.27
N GLU A 200 17.05 -11.67 -10.54
CA GLU A 200 17.58 -10.37 -10.96
C GLU A 200 16.66 -9.21 -10.52
N VAL A 201 15.34 -9.40 -10.65
CA VAL A 201 14.37 -8.39 -10.21
C VAL A 201 14.26 -8.36 -8.69
N THR A 202 14.37 -9.52 -8.03
CA THR A 202 14.39 -9.61 -6.57
C THR A 202 15.58 -8.84 -5.99
N GLU A 203 16.78 -9.00 -6.57
CA GLU A 203 17.96 -8.25 -6.15
C GLU A 203 17.80 -6.75 -6.34
N ALA A 204 17.32 -6.31 -7.52
CA ALA A 204 17.07 -4.91 -7.81
C ALA A 204 16.01 -4.31 -6.87
N LEU A 205 14.95 -5.06 -6.53
CA LEU A 205 13.92 -4.63 -5.57
C LEU A 205 14.50 -4.45 -4.16
N ASN A 206 15.35 -5.37 -3.71
CA ASN A 206 16.00 -5.27 -2.42
C ASN A 206 16.94 -4.05 -2.34
N GLU A 207 17.67 -3.75 -3.43
CA GLU A 207 18.54 -2.57 -3.51
C GLU A 207 17.69 -1.27 -3.49
N ASP A 208 16.64 -1.18 -4.31
CA ASP A 208 15.79 0.01 -4.44
C ASP A 208 15.02 0.32 -3.14
N SER A 209 14.60 -0.72 -2.44
CA SER A 209 13.85 -0.61 -1.18
C SER A 209 14.74 -0.50 0.07
N ASN A 210 16.06 -0.56 -0.05
CA ASN A 210 16.98 -0.73 1.09
C ASN A 210 16.55 -1.87 2.04
N GLY A 211 16.01 -2.97 1.49
CA GLY A 211 15.57 -4.15 2.24
C GLY A 211 14.23 -3.98 2.97
N THR A 212 13.48 -2.90 2.72
CA THR A 212 12.15 -2.68 3.35
C THR A 212 11.00 -3.34 2.58
N ALA A 213 11.26 -3.96 1.43
CA ALA A 213 10.30 -4.74 0.67
C ALA A 213 10.54 -6.25 0.85
N VAL A 214 9.47 -7.01 1.06
CA VAL A 214 9.51 -8.48 1.16
C VAL A 214 8.78 -9.07 -0.03
N GLN A 215 9.52 -9.77 -0.91
CA GLN A 215 8.91 -10.45 -2.04
C GLN A 215 8.01 -11.60 -1.57
N VAL A 216 6.82 -11.70 -2.17
CA VAL A 216 5.83 -12.72 -1.85
C VAL A 216 5.55 -13.57 -3.07
N GLN A 217 5.50 -14.89 -2.88
CA GLN A 217 5.07 -15.84 -3.91
C GLN A 217 3.84 -16.58 -3.43
N ARG A 218 2.71 -16.33 -4.09
CA ARG A 218 1.43 -17.02 -3.86
C ARG A 218 0.78 -17.36 -5.19
N SER A 219 -0.05 -18.40 -5.20
CA SER A 219 -0.78 -18.78 -6.40
C SER A 219 -1.86 -17.74 -6.77
N LYS A 220 -2.20 -17.68 -8.04
CA LYS A 220 -3.27 -16.82 -8.57
C LYS A 220 -4.61 -17.09 -7.86
N GLU A 221 -4.89 -18.35 -7.60
CA GLU A 221 -6.11 -18.82 -6.92
C GLU A 221 -6.17 -18.28 -5.49
N ASP A 222 -5.11 -18.48 -4.69
CA ASP A 222 -5.04 -18.01 -3.30
C ASP A 222 -5.19 -16.48 -3.20
N LEU A 223 -4.51 -15.75 -4.10
CA LEU A 223 -4.62 -14.28 -4.15
C LEU A 223 -6.03 -13.80 -4.46
N ASN A 224 -6.75 -14.47 -5.37
CA ASN A 224 -8.13 -14.12 -5.68
C ASN A 224 -9.12 -14.56 -4.59
N GLU A 225 -8.87 -15.64 -3.85
CA GLU A 225 -9.66 -15.99 -2.66
C GLU A 225 -9.53 -14.91 -1.56
N ILE A 226 -8.32 -14.37 -1.36
CA ILE A 226 -8.10 -13.23 -0.45
C ILE A 226 -8.85 -12.00 -0.95
N LEU A 227 -8.75 -11.68 -2.24
CA LEU A 227 -9.45 -10.56 -2.86
C LEU A 227 -10.97 -10.65 -2.64
N ASP A 228 -11.57 -11.80 -2.95
CA ASP A 228 -13.01 -12.00 -2.85
C ASP A 228 -13.49 -11.87 -1.39
N ARG A 229 -12.73 -12.40 -0.42
CA ARG A 229 -13.00 -12.22 1.01
C ARG A 229 -12.99 -10.74 1.41
N LEU A 230 -11.95 -9.99 0.99
CA LEU A 230 -11.84 -8.56 1.31
C LEU A 230 -12.92 -7.71 0.62
N VAL A 231 -13.33 -8.07 -0.61
CA VAL A 231 -14.46 -7.40 -1.29
C VAL A 231 -15.74 -7.50 -0.46
N GLU A 232 -16.01 -8.66 0.16
CA GLU A 232 -17.19 -8.82 1.03
C GLU A 232 -17.11 -7.96 2.32
N GLU A 233 -15.90 -7.68 2.83
CA GLU A 233 -15.72 -6.81 4.00
C GLU A 233 -16.03 -5.32 3.70
N TYR A 234 -15.95 -4.93 2.42
CA TYR A 234 -16.25 -3.55 1.98
C TYR A 234 -17.72 -3.34 1.54
N LYS A 235 -18.53 -4.40 1.43
CA LYS A 235 -19.97 -4.34 1.09
C LYS A 235 -20.82 -4.09 2.32
#